data_75cd542decd7ec3c176888b9253bd996
#
_entry.id   75cd542decd7ec3c176888b9253bd996
#
_cell.length_a   1.000
_cell.length_b   1.000
_cell.length_c   1.000
_cell.angle_alpha   90.00
_cell.angle_beta   90.00
_cell.angle_gamma   90.00
#
_symmetry.space_group_name_H-M   'P 1'
#
loop_
_entity.id
_entity.type
_entity.pdbx_description
1 polymer ?
#
loop_
_entity_poly.entity_id
_entity_poly.type
_entity_poly.pdbx_seq_one_letter_code
_entity_poly.pdbx_strand_id
1 'polypeptide(L)'
;MSLVVFESTKQIHCAECRQGPLRHLVREAGVPRCLDCADLGHLVYLPRGDTALTRRAHEASSLSAVVVRFHRRRRRYERLGLLVEDAALARAERACLADAEARARRRERDRLRRAAEDTRFTAAFAAEILRLFPG
;
A
#
# COMPACT_ATOMS: atom_id res chain seq x y z
N MET A 1 15.49 4.32 12.32
CA MET A 1 16.39 4.78 11.23
C MET A 1 15.99 4.10 9.94
N SER A 2 15.70 4.87 8.90
CA SER A 2 15.30 4.29 7.61
C SER A 2 16.51 4.10 6.73
N LEU A 3 16.68 2.88 6.21
CA LEU A 3 17.68 2.59 5.19
C LEU A 3 17.21 3.17 3.86
N VAL A 4 18.13 3.63 3.05
CA VAL A 4 17.84 4.20 1.73
C VAL A 4 18.46 3.31 0.64
N VAL A 5 17.63 2.92 -0.31
CA VAL A 5 18.03 2.15 -1.48
C VAL A 5 17.80 3.02 -2.70
N PHE A 6 18.77 3.06 -3.61
CA PHE A 6 18.69 3.89 -4.81
C PHE A 6 18.32 3.03 -6.01
N GLU A 7 17.36 3.50 -6.80
CA GLU A 7 17.12 2.92 -8.12
C GLU A 7 18.08 3.59 -9.10
N SER A 8 18.88 2.78 -9.75
CA SER A 8 19.93 3.29 -10.64
C SER A 8 19.34 3.77 -11.97
N THR A 9 19.77 4.94 -12.42
CA THR A 9 19.50 5.47 -13.75
C THR A 9 20.69 5.26 -14.69
N LYS A 10 21.76 4.67 -14.21
CA LYS A 10 23.00 4.40 -14.94
C LYS A 10 23.38 2.93 -14.78
N GLN A 11 24.31 2.46 -15.63
CA GLN A 11 24.81 1.10 -15.51
C GLN A 11 25.91 1.06 -14.44
N ILE A 12 25.49 0.72 -13.23
CA ILE A 12 26.36 0.65 -12.05
C ILE A 12 26.48 -0.81 -11.61
N HIS A 13 27.68 -1.23 -11.28
CA HIS A 13 27.97 -2.58 -10.80
C HIS A 13 28.35 -2.54 -9.32
N CYS A 14 28.08 -3.62 -8.60
CA CYS A 14 28.45 -3.76 -7.20
C CYS A 14 29.98 -3.71 -7.06
N ALA A 15 30.47 -2.85 -6.18
CA ALA A 15 31.90 -2.75 -5.94
C ALA A 15 32.48 -4.00 -5.28
N GLU A 16 31.66 -4.77 -4.58
CA GLU A 16 32.11 -5.96 -3.86
C GLU A 16 32.06 -7.23 -4.71
N CYS A 17 30.87 -7.58 -5.25
CA CYS A 17 30.70 -8.82 -6.02
C CYS A 17 30.74 -8.62 -7.53
N ARG A 18 30.78 -7.38 -7.98
CA ARG A 18 30.86 -6.97 -9.38
C ARG A 18 29.66 -7.33 -10.25
N GLN A 19 28.59 -7.81 -9.65
CA GLN A 19 27.35 -8.07 -10.37
C GLN A 19 26.72 -6.75 -10.85
N GLY A 20 25.97 -6.85 -11.92
CA GLY A 20 25.28 -5.70 -12.48
C GLY A 20 24.97 -5.87 -13.95
N PRO A 21 24.39 -4.82 -14.57
CA PRO A 21 24.03 -3.53 -13.96
C PRO A 21 22.94 -3.68 -12.90
N LEU A 22 23.06 -2.94 -11.81
CA LEU A 22 22.15 -3.02 -10.68
C LEU A 22 20.94 -2.13 -10.89
N ARG A 23 19.77 -2.68 -10.64
CA ARG A 23 18.53 -1.88 -10.59
C ARG A 23 18.43 -1.14 -9.26
N HIS A 24 18.65 -1.85 -8.17
CA HIS A 24 18.63 -1.30 -6.82
C HIS A 24 19.99 -1.47 -6.17
N LEU A 25 20.44 -0.45 -5.48
CA LEU A 25 21.75 -0.46 -4.81
C LEU A 25 21.72 0.39 -3.55
N VAL A 26 22.65 0.11 -2.64
CA VAL A 26 22.94 0.97 -1.51
C VAL A 26 24.29 1.63 -1.73
N ARG A 27 24.52 2.78 -1.08
CA ARG A 27 25.81 3.45 -1.09
C ARG A 27 26.36 3.54 0.31
N GLU A 28 27.54 2.97 0.52
CA GLU A 28 28.26 3.10 1.76
C GLU A 28 29.57 3.84 1.47
N ALA A 29 29.78 4.97 2.12
CA ALA A 29 30.94 5.83 1.88
C ALA A 29 31.10 6.18 0.38
N GLY A 30 29.99 6.35 -0.34
CA GLY A 30 29.99 6.66 -1.76
C GLY A 30 30.20 5.47 -2.69
N VAL A 31 30.36 4.27 -2.15
CA VAL A 31 30.63 3.06 -2.92
C VAL A 31 29.34 2.28 -3.15
N PRO A 32 29.01 1.90 -4.42
CA PRO A 32 27.79 1.15 -4.69
C PRO A 32 27.93 -0.33 -4.30
N ARG A 33 26.88 -0.86 -3.66
CA ARG A 33 26.79 -2.27 -3.29
C ARG A 33 25.41 -2.80 -3.66
N CYS A 34 25.34 -4.04 -4.11
CA CYS A 34 24.05 -4.67 -4.39
C CYS A 34 23.30 -5.00 -3.09
N LEU A 35 22.01 -5.28 -3.22
CA LEU A 35 21.18 -5.59 -2.04
C LEU A 35 21.66 -6.84 -1.31
N ASP A 36 22.11 -7.86 -2.06
CA ASP A 36 22.61 -9.10 -1.45
C ASP A 36 23.86 -8.85 -0.61
N CYS A 37 24.81 -8.07 -1.11
CA CYS A 37 26.02 -7.72 -0.37
C CYS A 37 25.71 -6.85 0.85
N ALA A 38 24.60 -6.13 0.83
CA ALA A 38 24.15 -5.28 1.93
C ALA A 38 23.18 -6.01 2.88
N ASP A 39 22.96 -7.31 2.68
CA ASP A 39 22.03 -8.14 3.47
C ASP A 39 20.58 -7.68 3.38
N LEU A 40 20.21 -7.10 2.24
CA LEU A 40 18.84 -6.62 1.98
C LEU A 40 18.15 -7.40 0.85
N GLY A 41 18.83 -8.42 0.30
CA GLY A 41 18.32 -9.15 -0.86
C GLY A 41 17.05 -9.96 -0.60
N HIS A 42 16.73 -10.25 0.65
CA HIS A 42 15.52 -10.98 1.02
C HIS A 42 14.27 -10.08 1.08
N LEU A 43 14.44 -8.77 1.00
CA LEU A 43 13.32 -7.83 1.06
C LEU A 43 12.59 -7.78 -0.28
N VAL A 44 11.28 -7.58 -0.23
CA VAL A 44 10.44 -7.46 -1.42
C VAL A 44 10.05 -6.02 -1.67
N TYR A 45 9.93 -5.67 -2.93
CA TYR A 45 9.62 -4.31 -3.34
C TYR A 45 8.11 -4.06 -3.33
N LEU A 46 7.72 -3.02 -2.62
CA LEU A 46 6.34 -2.54 -2.57
C LEU A 46 6.30 -1.14 -3.18
N PRO A 47 5.81 -0.99 -4.43
CA PRO A 47 5.71 0.32 -5.05
C PRO A 47 4.71 1.18 -4.31
N ARG A 48 4.91 2.48 -4.34
CA ARG A 48 3.98 3.41 -3.72
C ARG A 48 2.65 3.41 -4.48
N GLY A 49 1.56 3.72 -3.79
CA GLY A 49 0.22 3.73 -4.38
C GLY A 49 -0.84 3.53 -3.31
N ASP A 50 -0.83 2.38 -2.67
CA ASP A 50 -1.77 2.09 -1.58
C ASP A 50 -1.16 2.53 -0.24
N THR A 51 -1.64 3.65 0.29
CA THR A 51 -1.12 4.24 1.53
C THR A 51 -1.32 3.34 2.74
N ALA A 52 -2.49 2.70 2.86
CA ALA A 52 -2.79 1.81 3.98
C ALA A 52 -1.92 0.56 3.96
N LEU A 53 -1.75 -0.06 2.80
CA LEU A 53 -0.90 -1.23 2.64
C LEU A 53 0.55 -0.88 2.95
N THR A 54 1.05 0.21 2.40
CA THR A 54 2.42 0.67 2.61
C THR A 54 2.72 0.93 4.08
N ARG A 55 1.84 1.64 4.77
CA ARG A 55 2.01 1.93 6.20
C ARG A 55 2.02 0.65 7.03
N ARG A 56 1.08 -0.26 6.77
CA ARG A 56 0.98 -1.51 7.52
C ARG A 56 2.17 -2.43 7.28
N ALA A 57 2.62 -2.52 6.04
CA ALA A 57 3.80 -3.32 5.71
C ALA A 57 5.05 -2.76 6.40
N HIS A 58 5.21 -1.44 6.40
CA HIS A 58 6.33 -0.78 7.07
C HIS A 58 6.31 -1.03 8.58
N GLU A 59 5.14 -0.90 9.21
CA GLU A 59 4.99 -1.12 10.66
C GLU A 59 5.25 -2.58 11.05
N ALA A 60 4.85 -3.53 10.19
CA ALA A 60 5.01 -4.96 10.47
C ALA A 60 6.42 -5.46 10.17
N SER A 61 7.20 -4.75 9.39
CA SER A 61 8.54 -5.18 8.97
C SER A 61 9.58 -4.75 10.00
N SER A 62 10.40 -5.70 10.46
CA SER A 62 11.51 -5.41 11.36
C SER A 62 12.62 -4.65 10.64
N LEU A 63 12.84 -4.99 9.37
CA LEU A 63 13.83 -4.36 8.51
C LEU A 63 13.12 -3.81 7.29
N SER A 64 13.33 -2.55 6.96
CA SER A 64 12.75 -1.93 5.79
C SER A 64 13.67 -0.88 5.21
N ALA A 65 13.48 -0.57 3.94
CA ALA A 65 14.24 0.46 3.25
C ALA A 65 13.33 1.28 2.35
N VAL A 66 13.66 2.54 2.18
CA VAL A 66 12.95 3.43 1.25
C VAL A 66 13.70 3.37 -0.09
N VAL A 67 12.96 3.16 -1.17
CA VAL A 67 13.53 3.17 -2.52
C VAL A 67 13.33 4.53 -3.13
N VAL A 68 14.41 5.16 -3.57
CA VAL A 68 14.39 6.50 -4.15
C VAL A 68 15.10 6.49 -5.50
N ARG A 69 14.74 7.44 -6.35
CA ARG A 69 15.40 7.68 -7.63
C ARG A 69 15.61 9.17 -7.81
N PHE A 70 16.79 9.56 -8.34
CA PHE A 70 17.07 10.96 -8.61
C PHE A 70 16.31 11.45 -9.84
N HIS A 71 15.52 12.52 -9.67
CA HIS A 71 14.77 13.14 -10.74
C HIS A 71 15.59 14.32 -11.31
N ARG A 72 16.10 14.17 -12.52
CA ARG A 72 17.02 15.15 -13.12
C ARG A 72 16.42 16.56 -13.24
N ARG A 73 15.18 16.64 -13.71
CA ARG A 73 14.54 17.96 -13.94
C ARG A 73 14.31 18.71 -12.65
N ARG A 74 13.86 18.01 -11.61
CA ARG A 74 13.56 18.59 -10.30
C ARG A 74 14.77 18.64 -9.38
N ARG A 75 15.88 18.02 -9.81
CA ARG A 75 17.13 17.95 -9.05
C ARG A 75 16.92 17.47 -7.61
N ARG A 76 16.07 16.48 -7.43
CA ARG A 76 15.79 15.90 -6.12
C ARG A 76 15.46 14.43 -6.25
N TYR A 77 15.54 13.71 -5.14
CA TYR A 77 15.16 12.31 -5.09
C TYR A 77 13.66 12.17 -4.96
N GLU A 78 13.10 11.23 -5.71
CA GLU A 78 11.70 10.83 -5.62
C GLU A 78 11.62 9.50 -4.90
N ARG A 79 10.65 9.39 -3.99
CA ARG A 79 10.36 8.14 -3.33
C ARG A 79 9.52 7.27 -4.26
N LEU A 80 10.03 6.08 -4.58
CA LEU A 80 9.35 5.14 -5.47
C LEU A 80 8.54 4.09 -4.71
N GLY A 81 8.97 3.70 -3.53
CA GLY A 81 8.32 2.68 -2.74
C GLY A 81 9.17 2.25 -1.57
N LEU A 82 8.89 1.05 -1.06
CA LEU A 82 9.57 0.46 0.07
C LEU A 82 10.09 -0.93 -0.28
N LEU A 83 11.13 -1.33 0.42
CA LEU A 83 11.52 -2.73 0.53
C LEU A 83 11.13 -3.19 1.93
N VAL A 84 10.39 -4.28 2.03
CA VAL A 84 9.89 -4.81 3.31
C VAL A 84 10.05 -6.32 3.31
N GLU A 85 9.97 -6.90 4.49
CA GLU A 85 10.00 -8.36 4.63
C GLU A 85 8.75 -8.97 4.01
N ASP A 86 8.90 -10.12 3.36
CA ASP A 86 7.80 -10.81 2.68
C ASP A 86 6.65 -11.13 3.65
N ALA A 87 6.98 -11.63 4.84
CA ALA A 87 5.98 -11.93 5.87
C ALA A 87 5.21 -10.68 6.32
N ALA A 88 5.89 -9.53 6.38
CA ALA A 88 5.27 -8.26 6.75
C ALA A 88 4.29 -7.80 5.67
N LEU A 89 4.67 -7.95 4.40
CA LEU A 89 3.79 -7.61 3.28
C LEU A 89 2.56 -8.51 3.27
N ALA A 90 2.74 -9.82 3.44
CA ALA A 90 1.63 -10.77 3.49
C ALA A 90 0.66 -10.45 4.63
N ARG A 91 1.19 -10.11 5.80
CA ARG A 91 0.37 -9.71 6.95
C ARG A 91 -0.42 -8.44 6.67
N ALA A 92 0.23 -7.44 6.05
CA ALA A 92 -0.41 -6.18 5.69
C ALA A 92 -1.52 -6.39 4.65
N GLU A 93 -1.28 -7.24 3.66
CA GLU A 93 -2.29 -7.58 2.66
C GLU A 93 -3.53 -8.23 3.29
N ARG A 94 -3.31 -9.18 4.22
CA ARG A 94 -4.43 -9.81 4.93
C ARG A 94 -5.22 -8.80 5.76
N ALA A 95 -4.55 -7.88 6.43
CA ALA A 95 -5.22 -6.85 7.22
C ALA A 95 -6.04 -5.91 6.34
N CYS A 96 -5.50 -5.50 5.19
CA CYS A 96 -6.20 -4.65 4.23
C CYS A 96 -7.43 -5.36 3.65
N LEU A 97 -7.30 -6.65 3.34
CA LEU A 97 -8.40 -7.45 2.82
C LEU A 97 -9.52 -7.59 3.87
N ALA A 98 -9.16 -7.86 5.11
CA ALA A 98 -10.13 -7.97 6.21
C ALA A 98 -10.90 -6.65 6.41
N ASP A 99 -10.22 -5.51 6.32
CA ASP A 99 -10.85 -4.20 6.41
C ASP A 99 -11.79 -3.93 5.23
N ALA A 100 -11.38 -4.32 4.02
CA ALA A 100 -12.22 -4.16 2.83
C ALA A 100 -13.49 -5.00 2.95
N GLU A 101 -13.38 -6.22 3.45
CA GLU A 101 -14.53 -7.10 3.68
C GLU A 101 -15.46 -6.52 4.76
N ALA A 102 -14.89 -6.01 5.84
CA ALA A 102 -15.66 -5.39 6.92
C ALA A 102 -16.44 -4.15 6.42
N ARG A 103 -15.79 -3.32 5.61
CA ARG A 103 -16.47 -2.16 4.99
C ARG A 103 -17.56 -2.59 4.04
N ALA A 104 -17.33 -3.63 3.24
CA ALA A 104 -18.34 -4.16 2.32
C ALA A 104 -19.56 -4.68 3.08
N ARG A 105 -19.35 -5.43 4.17
CA ARG A 105 -20.45 -5.91 5.02
C ARG A 105 -21.22 -4.75 5.65
N ARG A 106 -20.53 -3.72 6.09
CA ARG A 106 -21.15 -2.53 6.68
C ARG A 106 -22.03 -1.80 5.65
N ARG A 107 -21.51 -1.61 4.44
CA ARG A 107 -22.28 -0.98 3.35
C ARG A 107 -23.52 -1.78 3.02
N GLU A 108 -23.42 -3.12 2.99
CA GLU A 108 -24.57 -3.99 2.71
C GLU A 108 -25.63 -3.88 3.81
N ARG A 109 -25.22 -3.90 5.08
CA ARG A 109 -26.15 -3.72 6.18
C ARG A 109 -26.84 -2.36 6.12
N ASP A 110 -26.11 -1.30 5.81
CA ASP A 110 -26.67 0.03 5.66
C ASP A 110 -27.66 0.09 4.51
N ARG A 111 -27.33 -0.56 3.38
CA ARG A 111 -28.22 -0.64 2.23
C ARG A 111 -29.53 -1.34 2.59
N LEU A 112 -29.43 -2.47 3.28
CA LEU A 112 -30.62 -3.23 3.71
C LEU A 112 -31.47 -2.44 4.70
N ARG A 113 -30.84 -1.74 5.63
CA ARG A 113 -31.54 -0.89 6.58
C ARG A 113 -32.29 0.22 5.89
N ARG A 114 -31.65 0.91 4.93
CA ARG A 114 -32.30 1.98 4.14
C ARG A 114 -33.46 1.44 3.35
N ALA A 115 -33.31 0.28 2.72
CA ALA A 115 -34.39 -0.34 1.97
C ALA A 115 -35.59 -0.67 2.89
N ALA A 116 -35.32 -1.17 4.10
CA ALA A 116 -36.36 -1.44 5.08
C ALA A 116 -37.08 -0.16 5.56
N GLU A 117 -36.32 0.91 5.78
CA GLU A 117 -36.85 2.22 6.15
C GLU A 117 -37.73 2.78 5.04
N ASP A 118 -37.26 2.69 3.78
CA ASP A 118 -38.02 3.14 2.61
C ASP A 118 -39.33 2.35 2.46
N THR A 119 -39.29 1.05 2.67
CA THR A 119 -40.46 0.20 2.60
C THR A 119 -41.48 0.59 3.68
N ARG A 120 -41.02 0.83 4.90
CA ARG A 120 -41.91 1.27 6.00
C ARG A 120 -42.49 2.65 5.73
N PHE A 121 -41.69 3.57 5.21
CA PHE A 121 -42.17 4.90 4.86
C PHE A 121 -43.22 4.82 3.77
N THR A 122 -42.98 4.04 2.71
CA THR A 122 -43.94 3.87 1.62
C THR A 122 -45.25 3.27 2.10
N ALA A 123 -45.19 2.25 2.96
CA ALA A 123 -46.37 1.62 3.52
C ALA A 123 -47.18 2.60 4.40
N ALA A 124 -46.50 3.37 5.25
CA ALA A 124 -47.13 4.38 6.10
C ALA A 124 -47.76 5.49 5.27
N PHE A 125 -47.11 5.94 4.21
CA PHE A 125 -47.63 6.94 3.30
C PHE A 125 -48.87 6.46 2.56
N ALA A 126 -48.85 5.23 2.07
CA ALA A 126 -49.98 4.60 1.38
C ALA A 126 -51.18 4.48 2.32
N ALA A 127 -50.95 4.05 3.58
CA ALA A 127 -52.01 3.95 4.59
C ALA A 127 -52.61 5.32 4.90
N GLU A 128 -51.82 6.36 4.98
CA GLU A 128 -52.26 7.72 5.21
C GLU A 128 -53.13 8.24 4.07
N ILE A 129 -52.73 7.95 2.83
CA ILE A 129 -53.51 8.34 1.65
C ILE A 129 -54.90 7.64 1.67
N LEU A 130 -54.92 6.35 1.96
CA LEU A 130 -56.18 5.60 2.04
C LEU A 130 -57.09 6.12 3.15
N ARG A 131 -56.51 6.61 4.25
CA ARG A 131 -57.28 7.21 5.33
C ARG A 131 -57.88 8.54 4.94
N LEU A 132 -57.13 9.38 4.21
CA LEU A 132 -57.58 10.72 3.80
C LEU A 132 -58.49 10.69 2.59
N PHE A 133 -58.39 9.70 1.73
CA PHE A 133 -59.16 9.55 0.49
C PHE A 133 -59.81 8.16 0.43
N PRO A 134 -60.73 7.86 1.37
CA PRO A 134 -61.36 6.54 1.38
C PRO A 134 -62.37 6.43 0.22
N GLY A 135 -62.19 5.44 -0.56
CA GLY A 135 -62.95 5.20 -1.74
C GLY A 135 -62.21 5.25 -2.98
#